data_e61b51057ab8c9ee901c6e6b5e9d6081
#
_entry.id   e61b51057ab8c9ee901c6e6b5e9d6081
#
_cell.length_a   1.000
_cell.length_b   1.000
_cell.length_c   1.000
_cell.angle_alpha   90.00
_cell.angle_beta   90.00
_cell.angle_gamma   90.00
#
_symmetry.space_group_name_H-M   'P 1'
#
loop_
_entity.id
_entity.type
_entity.pdbx_description
1 polymer ?
#
loop_
_entity_poly.entity_id
_entity_poly.type
_entity_poly.pdbx_seq_one_letter_code
_entity_poly.pdbx_strand_id
1 'polypeptide(L)'
;MTCRWQPQDWLLHAQIRERRAWVATMLRPRLMTASTVQQKQTTQSHQVLGVWSLVSYIVEVQETGETFAPMGAQPLGYVIFTAEGRLSFTLSAQGRQPASTAQEQAGLLNSMIAYTGSYRLEGDRWITQVDVAWNPAWVGTVQTRYYRVEIDQLIVSTPWRLMPNWPEKGMTRSIVRFQRC
;
A
#
# COMPACT_ATOMS: atom_id res chain seq x y z
N MET A 1 4.57 53.09 -55.99
CA MET A 1 5.85 52.32 -56.05
C MET A 1 5.79 51.27 -54.96
N THR A 2 5.54 50.03 -55.36
CA THR A 2 5.25 48.90 -54.51
C THR A 2 6.53 48.04 -54.42
N CYS A 3 7.16 47.99 -53.26
CA CYS A 3 8.24 47.03 -52.98
C CYS A 3 7.63 45.69 -52.61
N ARG A 4 7.81 44.71 -53.50
CA ARG A 4 7.38 43.34 -53.36
C ARG A 4 8.53 42.56 -52.68
N TRP A 5 8.33 42.06 -51.48
CA TRP A 5 9.23 41.14 -50.79
C TRP A 5 9.02 39.73 -51.34
N GLN A 6 10.09 39.05 -51.76
CA GLN A 6 10.06 37.64 -52.13
C GLN A 6 10.65 36.78 -50.98
N PRO A 7 10.03 35.67 -50.60
CA PRO A 7 10.48 34.85 -49.48
C PRO A 7 11.24 33.60 -49.95
N GLN A 8 12.44 33.79 -50.48
CA GLN A 8 13.24 32.62 -50.92
C GLN A 8 14.67 32.59 -50.40
N ASP A 9 15.14 33.54 -49.62
CA ASP A 9 16.55 33.56 -49.20
C ASP A 9 16.83 33.03 -47.77
N TRP A 10 15.84 32.42 -47.10
CA TRP A 10 16.00 31.92 -45.74
C TRP A 10 16.32 30.41 -45.66
N LEU A 11 16.30 29.68 -46.78
CA LEU A 11 16.45 28.21 -46.74
C LEU A 11 17.89 27.69 -46.90
N LEU A 12 18.88 28.57 -47.19
CA LEU A 12 20.26 28.10 -47.44
C LEU A 12 21.23 28.26 -46.28
N HIS A 13 20.86 28.96 -45.20
CA HIS A 13 21.74 29.14 -44.03
C HIS A 13 21.33 28.38 -42.81
N ALA A 14 20.20 27.67 -42.77
CA ALA A 14 19.73 26.87 -41.66
C ALA A 14 20.22 25.41 -41.69
N GLN A 15 20.79 24.91 -42.82
CA GLN A 15 21.14 23.48 -42.94
C GLN A 15 22.56 23.11 -42.52
N ILE A 16 23.41 24.03 -42.09
CA ILE A 16 24.80 23.72 -41.71
C ILE A 16 25.06 23.77 -40.20
N ARG A 17 24.09 24.18 -39.37
CA ARG A 17 24.27 24.26 -37.90
C ARG A 17 23.60 23.13 -37.09
N GLU A 18 22.81 22.26 -37.68
CA GLU A 18 22.09 21.20 -36.97
C GLU A 18 22.72 19.81 -36.99
N ARG A 19 23.93 19.68 -37.49
CA ARG A 19 24.64 18.34 -37.53
C ARG A 19 25.61 18.09 -36.39
N ARG A 20 25.64 18.93 -35.31
CA ARG A 20 26.56 18.72 -34.17
C ARG A 20 25.95 18.69 -32.78
N ALA A 21 24.65 18.56 -32.61
CA ALA A 21 24.02 18.57 -31.30
C ALA A 21 23.02 17.42 -31.03
N TRP A 22 23.11 16.29 -31.72
CA TRP A 22 22.32 15.09 -31.42
C TRP A 22 23.20 13.88 -31.14
N VAL A 23 24.24 14.05 -30.31
CA VAL A 23 24.69 12.97 -29.44
C VAL A 23 23.95 13.18 -28.12
N ALA A 24 22.64 13.13 -28.18
CA ALA A 24 21.80 13.03 -27.00
C ALA A 24 22.16 11.72 -26.31
N THR A 25 22.70 11.83 -25.16
CA THR A 25 22.72 10.84 -24.09
C THR A 25 21.38 10.12 -24.05
N MET A 26 21.24 9.05 -24.83
CA MET A 26 20.22 8.04 -24.59
C MET A 26 20.60 7.44 -23.23
N LEU A 27 20.00 7.93 -22.17
CA LEU A 27 19.86 7.21 -20.92
C LEU A 27 19.17 5.89 -21.26
N ARG A 28 19.99 4.88 -21.59
CA ARG A 28 19.48 3.50 -21.65
C ARG A 28 18.86 3.22 -20.30
N PRO A 29 17.58 2.84 -20.22
CA PRO A 29 17.02 2.37 -18.97
C PRO A 29 17.96 1.25 -18.53
N ARG A 30 18.58 1.43 -17.36
CA ARG A 30 19.49 0.45 -16.77
C ARG A 30 18.64 -0.77 -16.49
N LEU A 31 18.68 -1.76 -17.38
CA LEU A 31 18.04 -3.05 -17.17
C LEU A 31 18.57 -3.57 -15.85
N MET A 32 17.71 -3.60 -14.83
CA MET A 32 18.05 -4.18 -13.53
C MET A 32 18.37 -5.65 -13.77
N THR A 33 19.59 -6.07 -13.43
CA THR A 33 19.98 -7.47 -13.51
C THR A 33 19.19 -8.29 -12.50
N ALA A 34 18.99 -9.59 -12.76
CA ALA A 34 18.32 -10.51 -11.83
C ALA A 34 18.94 -10.43 -10.41
N SER A 35 20.26 -10.25 -10.33
CA SER A 35 20.98 -10.06 -9.05
C SER A 35 20.54 -8.79 -8.30
N THR A 36 20.31 -7.67 -9.00
CA THR A 36 19.86 -6.40 -8.39
C THR A 36 18.43 -6.53 -7.88
N VAL A 37 17.56 -7.23 -8.60
CA VAL A 37 16.17 -7.50 -8.17
C VAL A 37 16.17 -8.40 -6.93
N GLN A 38 16.98 -9.44 -6.93
CA GLN A 38 17.12 -10.37 -5.81
C GLN A 38 17.64 -9.67 -4.55
N GLN A 39 18.66 -8.81 -4.66
CA GLN A 39 19.18 -8.03 -3.55
C GLN A 39 18.13 -7.06 -2.99
N LYS A 40 17.37 -6.39 -3.85
CA LYS A 40 16.30 -5.47 -3.41
C LYS A 40 15.19 -6.21 -2.67
N GLN A 41 14.78 -7.39 -3.14
CA GLN A 41 13.79 -8.23 -2.46
C GLN A 41 14.28 -8.73 -1.10
N THR A 42 15.55 -9.17 -1.01
CA THR A 42 16.15 -9.61 0.26
C THR A 42 16.20 -8.47 1.27
N THR A 43 16.59 -7.26 0.85
CA THR A 43 16.62 -6.09 1.73
C THR A 43 15.21 -5.72 2.21
N GLN A 44 14.21 -5.75 1.34
CA GLN A 44 12.81 -5.46 1.72
C GLN A 44 12.24 -6.51 2.68
N SER A 45 12.56 -7.80 2.48
CA SER A 45 12.09 -8.85 3.39
C SER A 45 12.63 -8.67 4.80
N HIS A 46 13.89 -8.29 4.97
CA HIS A 46 14.46 -7.99 6.28
C HIS A 46 13.83 -6.77 6.95
N GLN A 47 13.41 -5.78 6.19
CA GLN A 47 12.82 -4.55 6.74
C GLN A 47 11.46 -4.77 7.40
N VAL A 48 10.63 -5.69 6.92
CA VAL A 48 9.30 -5.94 7.51
C VAL A 48 9.33 -6.92 8.67
N LEU A 49 10.37 -7.75 8.81
CA LEU A 49 10.47 -8.77 9.87
C LEU A 49 10.35 -8.16 11.26
N GLY A 50 9.67 -8.87 12.14
CA GLY A 50 9.53 -8.50 13.55
C GLY A 50 8.11 -8.13 13.94
N VAL A 51 8.02 -7.42 15.05
CA VAL A 51 6.77 -7.03 15.71
C VAL A 51 6.53 -5.54 15.52
N TRP A 52 5.32 -5.20 15.12
CA TRP A 52 4.89 -3.83 14.86
C TRP A 52 3.61 -3.55 15.62
N SER A 53 3.62 -2.55 16.49
CA SER A 53 2.45 -2.12 17.25
C SER A 53 1.59 -1.13 16.45
N LEU A 54 0.28 -1.25 16.54
CA LEU A 54 -0.67 -0.39 15.85
C LEU A 54 -0.64 1.04 16.41
N VAL A 55 -0.56 2.02 15.52
CA VAL A 55 -0.64 3.45 15.85
C VAL A 55 -2.00 4.03 15.45
N SER A 56 -2.46 3.71 14.23
CA SER A 56 -3.74 4.22 13.73
C SER A 56 -4.34 3.32 12.67
N TYR A 57 -5.67 3.33 12.59
CA TYR A 57 -6.46 2.67 11.55
C TYR A 57 -7.48 3.67 11.01
N ILE A 58 -7.27 4.12 9.78
CA ILE A 58 -8.12 5.10 9.09
C ILE A 58 -8.72 4.45 7.86
N VAL A 59 -9.96 4.78 7.56
CA VAL A 59 -10.64 4.44 6.30
C VAL A 59 -10.82 5.71 5.50
N GLU A 60 -10.49 5.64 4.22
CA GLU A 60 -10.64 6.72 3.24
C GLU A 60 -11.69 6.33 2.21
N VAL A 61 -12.58 7.27 1.88
CA VAL A 61 -13.62 7.12 0.84
C VAL A 61 -13.06 7.64 -0.47
N GLN A 62 -13.15 6.83 -1.54
CA GLN A 62 -12.52 7.16 -2.83
C GLN A 62 -13.11 8.41 -3.47
N GLU A 63 -14.44 8.54 -3.44
CA GLU A 63 -15.16 9.58 -4.14
C GLU A 63 -14.96 10.97 -3.50
N THR A 64 -14.97 11.02 -2.18
CA THR A 64 -14.97 12.28 -1.42
C THR A 64 -13.64 12.65 -0.81
N GLY A 65 -12.73 11.67 -0.64
CA GLY A 65 -11.51 11.82 0.15
C GLY A 65 -11.79 11.92 1.67
N GLU A 66 -13.05 11.79 2.09
CA GLU A 66 -13.41 11.75 3.51
C GLU A 66 -12.65 10.63 4.23
N THR A 67 -12.18 10.89 5.44
CA THR A 67 -11.52 9.88 6.28
C THR A 67 -12.23 9.74 7.61
N PHE A 68 -12.29 8.51 8.13
CA PHE A 68 -12.83 8.21 9.45
C PHE A 68 -12.08 7.08 10.12
N ALA A 69 -12.18 6.98 11.46
CA ALA A 69 -11.47 6.01 12.27
C ALA A 69 -12.48 5.00 12.90
N PRO A 70 -12.85 3.91 12.18
CA PRO A 70 -13.88 2.99 12.67
C PRO A 70 -13.46 2.19 13.92
N MET A 71 -12.18 2.16 14.22
CA MET A 71 -11.62 1.48 15.41
C MET A 71 -11.30 2.47 16.53
N GLY A 72 -11.75 3.73 16.43
CA GLY A 72 -11.45 4.79 17.39
C GLY A 72 -10.10 5.47 17.14
N ALA A 73 -9.79 6.47 17.97
CA ALA A 73 -8.58 7.27 17.84
C ALA A 73 -7.31 6.53 18.33
N GLN A 74 -7.47 5.57 19.23
CA GLN A 74 -6.39 4.79 19.84
C GLN A 74 -6.70 3.28 19.78
N PRO A 75 -6.76 2.69 18.59
CA PRO A 75 -6.94 1.25 18.44
C PRO A 75 -5.72 0.50 18.96
N LEU A 76 -5.93 -0.75 19.38
CA LEU A 76 -4.85 -1.62 19.85
C LEU A 76 -4.61 -2.76 18.85
N GLY A 77 -3.36 -3.18 18.69
CA GLY A 77 -3.07 -4.33 17.85
C GLY A 77 -1.62 -4.43 17.44
N TYR A 78 -1.36 -5.51 16.70
CA TYR A 78 -0.03 -5.83 16.20
C TYR A 78 -0.12 -6.45 14.80
N VAL A 79 0.94 -6.23 14.04
CA VAL A 79 1.28 -7.11 12.92
C VAL A 79 2.67 -7.70 13.18
N ILE A 80 2.79 -9.01 12.98
CA ILE A 80 4.02 -9.77 13.22
C ILE A 80 4.39 -10.50 11.94
N PHE A 81 5.62 -10.31 11.51
CA PHE A 81 6.20 -11.03 10.37
C PHE A 81 7.34 -11.89 10.86
N THR A 82 7.32 -13.18 10.55
CA THR A 82 8.40 -14.10 10.90
C THR A 82 9.28 -14.44 9.70
N ALA A 83 10.50 -14.85 9.96
CA ALA A 83 11.46 -15.25 8.92
C ALA A 83 11.01 -16.51 8.15
N GLU A 84 10.16 -17.32 8.77
CA GLU A 84 9.59 -18.54 8.18
C GLU A 84 8.42 -18.24 7.21
N GLY A 85 8.16 -16.96 6.93
CA GLY A 85 7.10 -16.56 6.01
C GLY A 85 5.70 -16.62 6.62
N ARG A 86 5.57 -16.47 7.95
CA ARG A 86 4.28 -16.40 8.63
C ARG A 86 3.96 -14.98 9.05
N LEU A 87 2.67 -14.63 8.93
CA LEU A 87 2.13 -13.34 9.34
C LEU A 87 1.00 -13.56 10.35
N SER A 88 0.99 -12.73 11.39
CA SER A 88 -0.17 -12.56 12.28
C SER A 88 -0.56 -11.10 12.30
N PHE A 89 -1.82 -10.81 12.00
CA PHE A 89 -2.40 -9.47 12.02
C PHE A 89 -3.57 -9.47 12.98
N THR A 90 -3.50 -8.66 14.04
CA THR A 90 -4.55 -8.55 15.04
C THR A 90 -4.72 -7.10 15.43
N LEU A 91 -5.93 -6.60 15.35
CA LEU A 91 -6.29 -5.28 15.85
C LEU A 91 -7.69 -5.30 16.49
N SER A 92 -7.90 -4.41 17.43
CA SER A 92 -9.17 -4.21 18.10
C SER A 92 -9.45 -2.72 18.29
N ALA A 93 -10.73 -2.37 18.28
CA ALA A 93 -11.18 -1.00 18.52
C ALA A 93 -10.86 -0.56 19.96
N GLN A 94 -10.73 0.75 20.11
CA GLN A 94 -10.59 1.41 21.40
C GLN A 94 -11.84 1.19 22.27
N GLY A 95 -11.65 1.07 23.59
CA GLY A 95 -12.74 1.13 24.57
C GLY A 95 -13.63 -0.09 24.62
N ARG A 96 -13.18 -1.25 24.12
CA ARG A 96 -13.93 -2.51 24.22
C ARG A 96 -14.16 -2.88 25.68
N GLN A 97 -15.39 -3.30 26.00
CA GLN A 97 -15.81 -3.75 27.33
C GLN A 97 -16.22 -5.22 27.27
N PRO A 98 -16.15 -5.97 28.37
CA PRO A 98 -16.76 -7.29 28.48
C PRO A 98 -18.23 -7.26 28.08
N ALA A 99 -18.69 -8.27 27.35
CA ALA A 99 -20.04 -8.37 26.83
C ALA A 99 -20.83 -9.40 27.62
N SER A 100 -22.07 -9.05 28.00
CA SER A 100 -22.98 -9.89 28.77
C SER A 100 -24.14 -10.43 27.93
N THR A 101 -24.47 -9.78 26.82
CA THR A 101 -25.54 -10.16 25.90
C THR A 101 -25.01 -10.65 24.55
N ALA A 102 -25.81 -11.44 23.84
CA ALA A 102 -25.47 -11.90 22.50
C ALA A 102 -25.24 -10.73 21.52
N GLN A 103 -26.00 -9.65 21.64
CA GLN A 103 -25.84 -8.46 20.81
C GLN A 103 -24.51 -7.75 21.09
N GLU A 104 -24.14 -7.60 22.35
CA GLU A 104 -22.83 -7.02 22.73
C GLU A 104 -21.67 -7.91 22.26
N GLN A 105 -21.81 -9.25 22.37
CA GLN A 105 -20.82 -10.20 21.87
C GLN A 105 -20.63 -10.09 20.33
N ALA A 106 -21.74 -9.94 19.60
CA ALA A 106 -21.67 -9.67 18.16
C ALA A 106 -20.97 -8.32 17.86
N GLY A 107 -21.21 -7.29 18.66
CA GLY A 107 -20.51 -6.00 18.59
C GLY A 107 -18.99 -6.15 18.81
N LEU A 108 -18.59 -6.99 19.78
CA LEU A 108 -17.17 -7.30 20.00
C LEU A 108 -16.51 -7.95 18.79
N LEU A 109 -17.20 -8.88 18.11
CA LEU A 109 -16.68 -9.51 16.89
C LEU A 109 -16.46 -8.47 15.80
N ASN A 110 -17.38 -7.53 15.61
CA ASN A 110 -17.31 -6.48 14.59
C ASN A 110 -16.26 -5.39 14.91
N SER A 111 -15.83 -5.30 16.18
CA SER A 111 -14.85 -4.33 16.65
C SER A 111 -13.40 -4.88 16.69
N MET A 112 -13.13 -5.96 15.96
CA MET A 112 -11.79 -6.51 15.80
C MET A 112 -11.56 -7.03 14.39
N ILE A 113 -10.28 -7.15 14.03
CA ILE A 113 -9.81 -7.87 12.83
C ILE A 113 -8.65 -8.73 13.29
N ALA A 114 -8.73 -10.04 13.03
CA ALA A 114 -7.63 -10.95 13.33
C ALA A 114 -7.51 -12.03 12.25
N TYR A 115 -6.32 -12.22 11.74
CA TYR A 115 -6.01 -13.32 10.83
C TYR A 115 -4.54 -13.67 10.87
N THR A 116 -4.23 -14.89 10.51
CA THR A 116 -2.87 -15.37 10.32
C THR A 116 -2.79 -16.22 9.05
N GLY A 117 -1.58 -16.30 8.51
CA GLY A 117 -1.35 -17.08 7.30
C GLY A 117 0.10 -17.05 6.85
N SER A 118 0.39 -17.70 5.75
CA SER A 118 1.67 -17.54 5.07
C SER A 118 1.68 -16.24 4.27
N TYR A 119 2.83 -15.58 4.20
CA TYR A 119 2.97 -14.37 3.39
C TYR A 119 4.15 -14.43 2.43
N ARG A 120 4.05 -13.65 1.36
CA ARG A 120 5.15 -13.34 0.46
C ARG A 120 5.15 -11.85 0.10
N LEU A 121 6.30 -11.34 -0.27
CA LEU A 121 6.48 -9.95 -0.69
C LEU A 121 6.66 -9.88 -2.21
N GLU A 122 5.95 -8.94 -2.83
CA GLU A 122 6.03 -8.65 -4.27
C GLU A 122 6.15 -7.13 -4.48
N GLY A 123 7.38 -6.63 -4.54
CA GLY A 123 7.62 -5.18 -4.65
C GLY A 123 7.10 -4.43 -3.42
N ASP A 124 6.14 -3.55 -3.62
CA ASP A 124 5.48 -2.76 -2.58
C ASP A 124 4.25 -3.45 -1.96
N ARG A 125 4.04 -4.74 -2.27
CA ARG A 125 2.90 -5.52 -1.79
C ARG A 125 3.35 -6.68 -0.91
N TRP A 126 2.64 -6.91 0.18
CA TRP A 126 2.61 -8.22 0.81
C TRP A 126 1.30 -8.93 0.47
N ILE A 127 1.39 -10.22 0.26
CA ILE A 127 0.26 -11.07 -0.10
C ILE A 127 0.20 -12.18 0.92
N THR A 128 -0.94 -12.27 1.64
CA THR A 128 -1.17 -13.29 2.68
C THR A 128 -2.17 -14.30 2.18
N GLN A 129 -1.81 -15.57 2.21
CA GLN A 129 -2.75 -16.70 2.15
C GLN A 129 -3.26 -16.94 3.56
N VAL A 130 -4.54 -16.68 3.80
CA VAL A 130 -5.13 -16.72 5.15
C VAL A 130 -5.45 -18.16 5.55
N ASP A 131 -4.90 -18.61 6.68
CA ASP A 131 -5.16 -19.96 7.22
C ASP A 131 -6.21 -19.91 8.34
N VAL A 132 -6.16 -18.87 9.18
CA VAL A 132 -7.08 -18.66 10.31
C VAL A 132 -7.51 -17.20 10.33
N ALA A 133 -8.78 -16.93 10.58
CA ALA A 133 -9.30 -15.58 10.72
C ALA A 133 -10.46 -15.52 11.73
N TRP A 134 -10.66 -14.32 12.31
CA TRP A 134 -11.82 -14.05 13.19
C TRP A 134 -13.15 -14.18 12.42
N ASN A 135 -13.16 -13.85 11.14
CA ASN A 135 -14.29 -14.04 10.25
C ASN A 135 -14.04 -15.26 9.36
N PRO A 136 -14.81 -16.33 9.48
CA PRO A 136 -14.62 -17.57 8.71
C PRO A 136 -14.59 -17.35 7.19
N ALA A 137 -15.28 -16.33 6.67
CA ALA A 137 -15.28 -15.99 5.25
C ALA A 137 -13.91 -15.56 4.70
N TRP A 138 -12.94 -15.27 5.57
CA TRP A 138 -11.58 -14.91 5.17
C TRP A 138 -10.64 -16.12 5.07
N VAL A 139 -10.99 -17.24 5.71
CA VAL A 139 -10.18 -18.47 5.66
C VAL A 139 -10.09 -18.97 4.22
N GLY A 140 -8.89 -19.31 3.76
CA GLY A 140 -8.62 -19.75 2.39
C GLY A 140 -8.55 -18.62 1.36
N THR A 141 -8.78 -17.35 1.76
CA THR A 141 -8.67 -16.21 0.84
C THR A 141 -7.26 -15.65 0.77
N VAL A 142 -7.00 -14.86 -0.28
CA VAL A 142 -5.77 -14.10 -0.47
C VAL A 142 -6.01 -12.63 -0.11
N GLN A 143 -5.24 -12.12 0.83
CA GLN A 143 -5.29 -10.72 1.25
C GLN A 143 -4.07 -9.96 0.75
N THR A 144 -4.29 -8.98 -0.15
CA THR A 144 -3.23 -8.09 -0.65
C THR A 144 -3.21 -6.80 0.14
N ARG A 145 -2.00 -6.35 0.49
CA ARG A 145 -1.75 -5.06 1.14
C ARG A 145 -0.59 -4.37 0.44
N TYR A 146 -0.72 -3.07 0.18
CA TYR A 146 0.41 -2.22 -0.18
C TYR A 146 1.10 -1.78 1.10
N TYR A 147 2.43 -1.74 1.09
CA TYR A 147 3.18 -1.34 2.27
C TYR A 147 4.41 -0.50 1.91
N ARG A 148 4.84 0.30 2.85
CA ARG A 148 6.15 0.93 2.86
C ARG A 148 6.69 0.97 4.28
N VAL A 149 7.99 0.82 4.42
CA VAL A 149 8.72 0.95 5.68
C VAL A 149 9.49 2.26 5.65
N GLU A 150 9.30 3.10 6.64
CA GLU A 150 9.99 4.38 6.84
C GLU A 150 10.63 4.37 8.21
N ILE A 151 11.96 4.12 8.27
CA ILE A 151 12.71 3.96 9.52
C ILE A 151 12.03 2.92 10.42
N ASP A 152 11.32 3.35 11.46
CA ASP A 152 10.62 2.51 12.43
C ASP A 152 9.09 2.52 12.25
N GLN A 153 8.59 3.01 11.13
CA GLN A 153 7.16 3.01 10.80
C GLN A 153 6.87 2.08 9.63
N LEU A 154 5.79 1.33 9.76
CA LEU A 154 5.21 0.54 8.69
C LEU A 154 3.86 1.12 8.32
N ILE A 155 3.74 1.62 7.11
CA ILE A 155 2.51 2.20 6.57
C ILE A 155 1.89 1.21 5.58
N VAL A 156 0.64 0.90 5.78
CA VAL A 156 -0.08 -0.15 5.05
C VAL A 156 -1.35 0.41 4.47
N SER A 157 -1.68 0.05 3.24
CA SER A 157 -2.99 0.34 2.66
C SER A 157 -3.60 -0.88 1.97
N THR A 158 -4.93 -0.96 1.98
CA THR A 158 -5.66 -1.95 1.20
C THR A 158 -5.87 -1.44 -0.23
N PRO A 159 -6.09 -2.33 -1.22
CA PRO A 159 -6.74 -1.94 -2.45
C PRO A 159 -8.08 -1.25 -2.18
N TRP A 160 -8.52 -0.39 -3.10
CA TRP A 160 -9.88 0.13 -3.10
C TRP A 160 -10.88 -1.01 -3.24
N ARG A 161 -11.93 -1.01 -2.41
CA ARG A 161 -12.95 -2.07 -2.42
C ARG A 161 -14.25 -1.59 -1.78
N LEU A 162 -15.35 -2.22 -2.15
CA LEU A 162 -16.59 -2.12 -1.39
C LEU A 162 -16.43 -2.89 -0.07
N MET A 163 -16.66 -2.20 1.05
CA MET A 163 -16.62 -2.81 2.37
C MET A 163 -18.03 -3.15 2.83
N PRO A 164 -18.30 -4.41 3.24
CA PRO A 164 -19.64 -4.81 3.71
C PRO A 164 -20.12 -4.01 4.92
N ASN A 165 -19.19 -3.47 5.72
CA ASN A 165 -19.50 -2.71 6.92
C ASN A 165 -19.97 -1.29 6.63
N TRP A 166 -19.68 -0.76 5.44
CA TRP A 166 -19.99 0.62 5.02
C TRP A 166 -20.40 0.66 3.55
N PRO A 167 -21.45 -0.08 3.14
CA PRO A 167 -21.85 -0.15 1.74
C PRO A 167 -22.29 1.21 1.18
N GLU A 168 -22.83 2.08 2.02
CA GLU A 168 -23.27 3.44 1.67
C GLU A 168 -22.10 4.39 1.37
N LYS A 169 -20.89 4.07 1.81
CA LYS A 169 -19.68 4.87 1.53
C LYS A 169 -19.05 4.58 0.17
N GLY A 170 -19.54 3.58 -0.57
CA GLY A 170 -18.95 3.18 -1.84
C GLY A 170 -17.56 2.58 -1.69
N MET A 171 -16.68 2.89 -2.64
CA MET A 171 -15.29 2.36 -2.62
C MET A 171 -14.47 3.00 -1.52
N THR A 172 -13.89 2.17 -0.66
CA THR A 172 -13.04 2.60 0.45
C THR A 172 -11.71 1.86 0.46
N ARG A 173 -10.71 2.43 1.13
CA ARG A 173 -9.48 1.74 1.49
C ARG A 173 -9.13 2.00 2.95
N SER A 174 -8.49 1.01 3.57
CA SER A 174 -7.91 1.20 4.91
C SER A 174 -6.47 1.69 4.78
N ILE A 175 -6.09 2.63 5.64
CA ILE A 175 -4.72 3.12 5.82
C ILE A 175 -4.36 2.85 7.27
N VAL A 176 -3.34 2.01 7.47
CA VAL A 176 -2.95 1.52 8.80
C VAL A 176 -1.50 1.90 9.04
N ARG A 177 -1.21 2.48 10.20
CA ARG A 177 0.14 2.85 10.61
C ARG A 177 0.55 2.04 11.81
N PHE A 178 1.78 1.54 11.75
CA PHE A 178 2.40 0.79 12.82
C PHE A 178 3.76 1.39 13.17
N GLN A 179 4.18 1.19 14.40
CA GLN A 179 5.51 1.52 14.93
C GLN A 179 6.24 0.21 15.26
N ARG A 180 7.53 0.13 14.98
CA ARG A 180 8.35 -1.01 15.36
C ARG A 180 8.42 -1.13 16.89
N CYS A 181 8.28 -2.34 17.42
CA CYS A 181 8.49 -2.64 18.84
C CYS A 181 9.98 -2.83 19.17
#